data_56315347129d924c13765c6054b2ca4e
#
_entry.id   56315347129d924c13765c6054b2ca4e
#
_cell.length_a   1.000
_cell.length_b   1.000
_cell.length_c   1.000
_cell.angle_alpha   90.00
_cell.angle_beta   90.00
_cell.angle_gamma   90.00
#
_symmetry.space_group_name_H-M   'P 1'
#
loop_
_entity.id
_entity.type
_entity.pdbx_description
1 polymer ?
#
loop_
_entity_poly.entity_id
_entity_poly.type
_entity_poly.pdbx_seq_one_letter_code
_entity_poly.pdbx_strand_id
1 'polypeptide(L)' 'MDIVLDTNCLIQIISRRSQFYDLWLDFINGSYRICITNDIMEEYEEILASKTTSHIAKLICEIILRAPNTVKLE' A
#
# COMPACT_ATOMS: atom_id res chain seq x y z
N MET A 1 -10.93 8.46 7.67
CA MET A 1 -9.83 9.33 7.22
C MET A 1 -9.29 8.81 5.90
N ASP A 2 -9.13 9.70 4.94
CA ASP A 2 -8.64 9.35 3.60
C ASP A 2 -7.22 9.86 3.47
N ILE A 3 -6.30 8.99 3.08
CA ILE A 3 -4.90 9.37 2.92
C ILE A 3 -4.35 8.89 1.58
N VAL A 4 -3.38 9.64 1.07
CA VAL A 4 -2.57 9.22 -0.07
C VAL A 4 -1.19 8.87 0.49
N LEU A 5 -0.82 7.60 0.44
CA LEU A 5 0.47 7.16 0.94
C LEU A 5 1.56 7.44 -0.08
N ASP A 6 2.61 8.14 0.35
CA ASP A 6 3.85 8.19 -0.39
C ASP A 6 4.45 6.78 -0.49
N THR A 7 5.12 6.49 -1.60
CA THR A 7 5.71 5.17 -1.84
C THR A 7 6.69 4.76 -0.74
N ASN A 8 7.50 5.70 -0.26
CA ASN A 8 8.42 5.42 0.85
C ASN A 8 7.68 5.06 2.13
N CYS A 9 6.56 5.71 2.41
CA CYS A 9 5.74 5.39 3.56
C CYS A 9 5.12 4.00 3.42
N LEU A 10 4.66 3.65 2.22
CA LEU A 10 4.12 2.32 1.98
C LEU A 10 5.15 1.23 2.27
N ILE A 11 6.38 1.42 1.80
CA ILE A 11 7.45 0.45 2.04
C ILE A 11 7.69 0.27 3.54
N GLN A 12 7.66 1.36 4.30
CA GLN A 12 7.88 1.29 5.74
C GLN A 12 6.75 0.57 6.47
N ILE A 13 5.50 0.83 6.10
CA ILE A 13 4.37 0.25 6.83
C ILE A 13 4.17 -1.24 6.55
N ILE A 14 4.62 -1.75 5.41
CA ILE A 14 4.50 -3.17 5.09
C ILE A 14 5.63 -4.02 5.67
N SER A 15 6.68 -3.41 6.18
CA SER A 15 7.80 -4.14 6.76
C SER A 15 7.49 -4.56 8.20
N ARG A 16 7.55 -5.86 8.48
CA ARG A 16 7.30 -6.38 9.82
C ARG A 16 8.29 -5.89 10.86
N ARG A 17 9.45 -5.43 10.42
CA ARG A 17 10.50 -4.92 11.32
C ARG A 17 10.35 -3.43 11.57
N SER A 18 9.45 -2.76 10.84
CA SER A 18 9.23 -1.34 11.00
C SER A 18 8.36 -1.04 12.21
N GLN A 19 8.67 0.04 12.91
CA GLN A 19 7.80 0.57 13.96
C GLN A 19 6.44 1.01 13.42
N PHE A 20 6.32 1.18 12.10
CA PHE A 20 5.08 1.63 11.44
C PHE A 20 4.23 0.48 10.92
N TYR A 21 4.61 -0.77 11.19
CA TYR A 21 3.86 -1.92 10.67
C TYR A 21 2.40 -1.95 11.13
N ASP A 22 2.12 -1.43 12.32
CA ASP A 22 0.75 -1.35 12.83
C ASP A 22 -0.16 -0.52 11.93
N LEU A 23 0.38 0.46 11.20
CA LEU A 23 -0.40 1.24 10.23
C LEU A 23 -0.88 0.38 9.07
N TRP A 24 -0.08 -0.60 8.66
CA TRP A 24 -0.50 -1.54 7.63
C TRP A 24 -1.64 -2.44 8.13
N LEU A 25 -1.49 -2.94 9.36
CA LEU A 25 -2.54 -3.76 9.99
C LEU A 25 -3.82 -2.96 10.17
N ASP A 26 -3.72 -1.69 10.54
CA ASP A 26 -4.88 -0.80 10.66
C ASP A 26 -5.59 -0.63 9.32
N PHE A 27 -4.85 -0.49 8.22
CA PHE A 27 -5.44 -0.45 6.90
C PHE A 27 -6.17 -1.76 6.57
N ILE A 28 -5.54 -2.90 6.82
CA ILE A 28 -6.15 -4.22 6.60
C ILE A 28 -7.46 -4.34 7.38
N ASN A 29 -7.49 -3.79 8.59
CA ASN A 29 -8.68 -3.82 9.46
C ASN A 29 -9.72 -2.75 9.11
N GLY A 30 -9.44 -1.88 8.13
CA GLY A 30 -10.39 -0.88 7.68
C GLY A 30 -10.44 0.39 8.50
N SER A 31 -9.41 0.67 9.32
CA SER A 31 -9.38 1.84 10.20
C SER A 31 -9.28 3.16 9.45
N TYR A 32 -8.77 3.16 8.24
CA TYR A 32 -8.69 4.34 7.38
C TYR A 32 -8.76 3.92 5.92
N ARG A 33 -8.87 4.90 5.02
CA ARG A 33 -8.94 4.64 3.59
C ARG A 33 -7.68 5.14 2.90
N ILE A 34 -7.19 4.33 1.95
CA ILE A 34 -6.07 4.73 1.09
C ILE A 34 -6.62 5.15 -0.26
N CYS A 35 -6.24 6.35 -0.70
CA CYS A 35 -6.63 6.87 -2.01
C CYS A 35 -5.52 6.56 -3.02
N ILE A 36 -5.91 6.07 -4.19
CA ILE A 36 -4.97 5.69 -5.24
C ILE A 36 -5.40 6.23 -6.59
N THR A 37 -4.43 6.32 -7.49
CA THR A 37 -4.64 6.50 -8.93
C THR A 37 -3.89 5.38 -9.65
N ASN A 38 -4.10 5.24 -10.96
CA ASN A 38 -3.34 4.27 -11.75
C ASN A 38 -1.83 4.57 -11.69
N ASP A 39 -1.46 5.83 -11.76
CA ASP A 39 -0.05 6.24 -11.69
C ASP A 39 0.57 5.88 -10.33
N ILE A 40 -0.16 6.12 -9.26
CA ILE A 40 0.30 5.77 -7.91
C ILE A 40 0.49 4.26 -7.79
N MET A 41 -0.44 3.46 -8.31
CA MET A 41 -0.33 2.00 -8.24
C MET A 41 0.85 1.48 -9.06
N GLU A 42 1.10 2.05 -10.22
CA GLU A 42 2.27 1.68 -11.02
C GLU A 42 3.57 1.99 -10.27
N GLU A 43 3.65 3.13 -9.63
CA GLU A 43 4.81 3.50 -8.82
C GLU A 43 4.99 2.54 -7.63
N TYR A 44 3.91 2.20 -6.94
CA TYR A 44 3.96 1.24 -5.84
C TYR A 44 4.53 -0.10 -6.32
N GLU A 45 4.02 -0.63 -7.42
CA GLU A 45 4.47 -1.92 -7.95
C GLU A 45 5.94 -1.86 -8.34
N GLU A 46 6.36 -0.81 -9.03
CA GLU A 46 7.73 -0.65 -9.49
C GLU A 46 8.72 -0.59 -8.32
N ILE A 47 8.44 0.25 -7.34
CA ILE A 47 9.33 0.45 -6.20
C ILE A 47 9.32 -0.77 -5.28
N LEU A 48 8.15 -1.37 -5.05
CA LEU A 48 8.05 -2.58 -4.25
C LEU A 48 8.83 -3.74 -4.89
N ALA A 49 8.73 -3.89 -6.21
CA ALA A 49 9.49 -4.92 -6.93
C ALA A 49 10.99 -4.70 -6.81
N SER A 50 11.42 -3.44 -6.80
CA SER A 50 12.83 -3.07 -6.62
C SER A 50 13.34 -3.37 -5.21
N LYS A 51 12.52 -3.15 -4.19
CA LYS A 51 12.90 -3.31 -2.77
C LYS A 51 12.65 -4.71 -2.22
N THR A 52 11.77 -5.47 -2.82
CA THR A 52 11.43 -6.83 -2.41
C THR A 52 11.57 -7.76 -3.62
N THR A 53 10.47 -8.35 -4.08
CA THR A 53 10.42 -9.15 -5.30
C THR A 53 9.20 -8.75 -6.12
N SER A 54 9.18 -9.10 -7.41
CA SER A 54 8.00 -8.86 -8.25
C SER A 54 6.78 -9.60 -7.71
N HIS A 55 6.97 -10.77 -7.15
CA HIS A 55 5.87 -11.55 -6.56
C HIS A 55 5.25 -10.83 -5.36
N ILE A 56 6.08 -10.34 -4.45
CA ILE A 56 5.61 -9.61 -3.27
C ILE A 56 4.95 -8.30 -3.68
N ALA A 57 5.53 -7.59 -4.66
CA ALA A 57 4.95 -6.36 -5.17
C ALA A 57 3.54 -6.58 -5.69
N LYS A 58 3.32 -7.64 -6.46
CA LYS A 58 2.00 -7.97 -6.99
C LYS A 58 1.01 -8.31 -5.88
N LEU A 59 1.43 -9.07 -4.88
CA LEU A 59 0.58 -9.42 -3.75
C LEU A 59 0.13 -8.18 -2.98
N ILE A 60 1.05 -7.30 -2.67
CA ILE A 60 0.73 -6.06 -1.94
C ILE A 60 -0.21 -5.18 -2.75
N CYS A 61 0.06 -5.00 -4.04
CA CYS A 61 -0.80 -4.20 -4.91
C CYS A 61 -2.20 -4.80 -5.02
N GLU A 62 -2.33 -6.12 -5.10
CA GLU A 62 -3.64 -6.77 -5.11
C GLU A 62 -4.40 -6.56 -3.81
N ILE A 63 -3.72 -6.66 -2.67
CA ILE A 63 -4.35 -6.40 -1.39
C ILE A 63 -4.93 -5.00 -1.35
N ILE A 64 -4.16 -4.01 -1.78
CA ILE A 64 -4.63 -2.63 -1.81
C ILE A 64 -5.81 -2.46 -2.77
N LEU A 65 -5.71 -3.00 -3.98
CA LEU A 65 -6.77 -2.85 -4.98
C LEU A 65 -8.08 -3.53 -4.58
N ARG A 66 -8.01 -4.63 -3.85
CA ARG A 66 -9.18 -5.39 -3.45
C ARG A 66 -9.75 -4.97 -2.10
N ALA A 67 -9.03 -4.17 -1.35
CA ALA A 67 -9.49 -3.74 -0.04
C ALA A 67 -10.74 -2.85 -0.18
N PRO A 68 -11.78 -3.09 0.62
CA PRO A 68 -13.01 -2.28 0.52
C PRO A 68 -12.80 -0.83 0.93
N ASN A 69 -11.73 -0.53 1.65
CA ASN A 69 -11.38 0.81 2.10
C ASN A 69 -10.31 1.48 1.23
N THR A 70 -10.13 1.00 0.01
CA THR A 70 -9.32 1.68 -1.00
C THR A 70 -10.23 2.55 -1.87
N VAL A 71 -9.87 3.82 -2.05
CA VAL A 71 -10.60 4.77 -2.86
C VAL A 71 -9.81 5.04 -4.13
N LYS A 72 -10.40 4.71 -5.28
CA LYS A 72 -9.79 5.01 -6.56
C LYS A 72 -10.24 6.38 -7.04
N LEU A 73 -9.31 7.29 -7.27
CA LEU A 73 -9.59 8.70 -7.58
C LEU A 73 -9.83 8.99 -9.06
N GLU A 74 -9.81 7.99 -9.91
CA GLU A 74 -10.06 8.18 -11.35
C GLU A 74 -11.14 7.26 -11.87
#